data_a0367fc24d2258c0c84ac050335bf6ef
#
_entry.id   a0367fc24d2258c0c84ac050335bf6ef
#
_cell.length_a   1.000
_cell.length_b   1.000
_cell.length_c   1.000
_cell.angle_alpha   90.00
_cell.angle_beta   90.00
_cell.angle_gamma   90.00
#
_symmetry.space_group_name_H-M   'P 1'
#
loop_
_entity.id
_entity.type
_entity.pdbx_description
1 polymer ?
#
loop_
_entity_poly.entity_id
_entity_poly.type
_entity_poly.pdbx_seq_one_letter_code
_entity_poly.pdbx_strand_id
1 'polypeptide(L)'
;MTINRVIHCVSISGGKDSAATAILALETQPRESLRFIFCDTGNEHESTYEYVAYMGRHLGIEIVTLRAEFSGQIERKRAYILEHWPRKGVPAEDVERAAAAMVPTG
;
A
#
# COMPACT_ATOMS: atom_id res chain seq x y z
N MET A 1 15.01 31.00 16.33
CA MET A 1 15.74 29.75 16.14
C MET A 1 14.85 28.75 15.44
N THR A 2 15.25 28.34 14.26
CA THR A 2 14.46 27.39 13.48
C THR A 2 14.91 25.98 13.84
N ILE A 3 14.03 25.20 14.43
CA ILE A 3 14.32 23.80 14.71
C ILE A 3 13.85 23.00 13.50
N ASN A 4 14.78 22.55 12.71
CA ASN A 4 14.50 21.65 11.60
C ASN A 4 14.36 20.24 12.13
N ARG A 5 13.12 19.79 12.31
CA ARG A 5 12.85 18.39 12.61
C ARG A 5 12.74 17.64 11.29
N VAL A 6 13.69 16.73 11.09
CA VAL A 6 13.60 15.80 9.98
C VAL A 6 12.94 14.52 10.51
N ILE A 7 11.83 14.15 9.90
CA ILE A 7 11.15 12.89 10.20
C ILE A 7 11.40 11.95 9.02
N HIS A 8 11.95 10.79 9.32
CA HIS A 8 12.21 9.76 8.33
C HIS A 8 11.05 8.75 8.34
N CYS A 9 10.33 8.69 7.24
CA CYS A 9 9.26 7.72 7.07
C CYS A 9 9.82 6.46 6.40
N VAL A 10 9.74 5.34 7.09
CA VAL A 10 10.21 4.05 6.60
C VAL A 10 9.00 3.23 6.19
N SER A 11 8.91 2.91 4.91
CA SER A 11 7.83 2.07 4.39
C SER A 11 8.15 0.60 4.68
N ILE A 12 7.21 -0.06 5.33
CA ILE A 12 7.32 -1.49 5.65
C ILE A 12 6.45 -2.27 4.66
N SER A 13 7.01 -3.32 4.12
CA SER A 13 6.30 -4.28 3.27
C SER A 13 6.59 -5.69 3.76
N GLY A 14 5.99 -6.70 3.14
CA GLY A 14 6.26 -8.08 3.48
C GLY A 14 7.61 -8.60 2.97
N GLY A 15 8.42 -7.75 2.32
CA GLY A 15 9.69 -8.15 1.74
C GLY A 15 10.88 -7.95 2.68
N LYS A 16 11.92 -8.74 2.47
CA LYS A 16 13.14 -8.67 3.28
C LYS A 16 13.90 -7.36 3.08
N ASP A 17 13.73 -6.69 1.94
CA ASP A 17 14.40 -5.41 1.68
C ASP A 17 13.87 -4.31 2.59
N SER A 18 12.56 -4.30 2.86
CA SER A 18 11.98 -3.34 3.79
C SER A 18 12.43 -3.60 5.23
N ALA A 19 12.61 -4.87 5.60
CA ALA A 19 13.16 -5.24 6.90
C ALA A 19 14.58 -4.72 7.05
N ALA A 20 15.43 -4.91 6.04
CA ALA A 20 16.80 -4.43 6.04
C ALA A 20 16.85 -2.90 6.14
N THR A 21 15.97 -2.21 5.43
CA THR A 21 15.86 -0.75 5.49
C THR A 21 15.45 -0.28 6.87
N ALA A 22 14.51 -0.96 7.51
CA ALA A 22 14.07 -0.62 8.87
C ALA A 22 15.21 -0.78 9.87
N ILE A 23 15.96 -1.87 9.79
CA ILE A 23 17.10 -2.13 10.66
C ILE A 23 18.17 -1.07 10.47
N LEU A 24 18.50 -0.76 9.22
CA LEU A 24 19.49 0.27 8.91
C LEU A 24 19.07 1.64 9.44
N ALA A 25 17.80 1.99 9.32
CA ALA A 25 17.27 3.24 9.84
C ALA A 25 17.40 3.31 11.37
N LEU A 26 17.11 2.20 12.07
CA LEU A 26 17.25 2.13 13.53
C LEU A 26 18.70 2.25 13.98
N GLU A 27 19.65 1.80 13.17
CA GLU A 27 21.07 1.88 13.49
C GLU A 27 21.66 3.26 13.20
N THR A 28 21.13 3.97 12.20
CA THR A 28 21.75 5.20 11.70
C THR A 28 21.05 6.48 12.10
N GLN A 29 19.75 6.43 12.49
CA GLN A 29 18.97 7.61 12.80
C GLN A 29 18.40 7.56 14.22
N PRO A 30 18.18 8.74 14.84
CA PRO A 30 17.51 8.79 16.14
C PRO A 30 16.13 8.17 16.07
N ARG A 31 15.81 7.32 17.03
CA ARG A 31 14.54 6.59 17.06
C ARG A 31 13.33 7.51 17.03
N GLU A 32 13.39 8.63 17.72
CA GLU A 32 12.30 9.60 17.76
C GLU A 32 12.06 10.29 16.42
N SER A 33 13.02 10.24 15.49
CA SER A 33 12.85 10.81 14.14
C SER A 33 12.26 9.82 13.15
N LEU A 34 12.07 8.57 13.55
CA LEU A 34 11.62 7.50 12.67
C LEU A 34 10.12 7.26 12.79
N ARG A 35 9.47 7.02 11.65
CA ARG A 35 8.07 6.59 11.56
C ARG A 35 8.00 5.40 10.63
N PHE A 36 7.43 4.31 11.09
CA PHE A 36 7.30 3.09 10.31
C PHE A 36 5.87 2.96 9.86
N ILE A 37 5.67 2.81 8.56
CA ILE A 37 4.35 2.86 7.93
C ILE A 37 4.17 1.63 7.05
N PHE A 38 3.06 0.94 7.24
CA PHE A 38 2.63 -0.14 6.36
C PHE A 38 1.38 0.32 5.60
N CYS A 39 1.47 0.33 4.26
CA CYS A 39 0.32 0.67 3.42
C CYS A 39 -0.45 -0.61 3.09
N ASP A 40 -1.63 -0.75 3.68
CA ASP A 40 -2.51 -1.88 3.43
C ASP A 40 -3.43 -1.56 2.25
N THR A 41 -3.21 -2.24 1.14
CA THR A 41 -4.00 -2.07 -0.09
C THR A 41 -5.24 -2.96 -0.13
N GLY A 42 -5.39 -3.84 0.85
CA GLY A 42 -6.48 -4.81 0.88
C GLY A 42 -6.21 -6.07 0.05
N ASN A 43 -5.12 -6.08 -0.71
CA ASN A 43 -4.73 -7.20 -1.57
C ASN A 43 -3.52 -7.97 -1.04
N GLU A 44 -3.11 -7.68 0.19
CA GLU A 44 -1.94 -8.32 0.76
C GLU A 44 -2.25 -9.75 1.17
N HIS A 45 -1.27 -10.63 0.99
CA HIS A 45 -1.38 -12.00 1.46
C HIS A 45 -1.40 -12.03 2.99
N GLU A 46 -2.11 -12.98 3.60
CA GLU A 46 -2.20 -13.10 5.05
C GLU A 46 -0.83 -13.16 5.73
N SER A 47 0.12 -13.86 5.11
CA SER A 47 1.49 -13.94 5.61
C SER A 47 2.19 -12.58 5.69
N THR A 48 1.80 -11.62 4.85
CA THR A 48 2.35 -10.26 4.89
C THR A 48 1.93 -9.55 6.18
N TYR A 49 0.66 -9.67 6.57
CA TYR A 49 0.18 -9.07 7.82
C TYR A 49 0.87 -9.68 9.03
N GLU A 50 1.02 -10.99 9.04
CA GLU A 50 1.74 -11.69 10.11
C GLU A 50 3.19 -11.25 10.21
N TYR A 51 3.84 -11.10 9.07
CA TYR A 51 5.24 -10.68 9.00
C TYR A 51 5.42 -9.24 9.51
N VAL A 52 4.54 -8.34 9.13
CA VAL A 52 4.56 -6.94 9.60
C VAL A 52 4.37 -6.89 11.11
N ALA A 53 3.43 -7.65 11.65
CA ALA A 53 3.22 -7.73 13.09
C ALA A 53 4.43 -8.31 13.81
N TYR A 54 5.06 -9.32 13.22
CA TYR A 54 6.28 -9.92 13.75
C TYR A 54 7.42 -8.90 13.81
N MET A 55 7.62 -8.14 12.72
CA MET A 55 8.63 -7.10 12.67
C MET A 55 8.43 -6.04 13.75
N GLY A 56 7.19 -5.60 13.94
CA GLY A 56 6.88 -4.61 14.98
C GLY A 56 7.27 -5.09 16.35
N ARG A 57 6.96 -6.34 16.66
CA ARG A 57 7.32 -6.93 17.96
C ARG A 57 8.81 -7.19 18.10
N HIS A 58 9.42 -7.74 17.06
CA HIS A 58 10.84 -8.11 17.10
C HIS A 58 11.76 -6.90 17.18
N LEU A 59 11.49 -5.86 16.45
CA LEU A 59 12.27 -4.63 16.45
C LEU A 59 11.85 -3.65 17.54
N GLY A 60 10.74 -3.93 18.23
CA GLY A 60 10.21 -3.04 19.26
C GLY A 60 9.78 -1.68 18.71
N ILE A 61 9.19 -1.67 17.54
CA ILE A 61 8.75 -0.45 16.87
C ILE A 61 7.22 -0.45 16.69
N GLU A 62 6.68 0.74 16.62
CA GLU A 62 5.26 0.92 16.27
C GLU A 62 5.15 1.10 14.76
N ILE A 63 4.43 0.21 14.11
CA ILE A 63 4.17 0.30 12.68
C ILE A 63 2.74 0.79 12.49
N VAL A 64 2.60 1.99 11.91
CA VAL A 64 1.30 2.58 11.64
C VAL A 64 0.77 2.01 10.33
N THR A 65 -0.42 1.44 10.37
CA THR A 65 -1.07 0.89 9.17
C THR A 65 -1.95 1.96 8.55
N LEU A 66 -1.65 2.31 7.31
CA LEU A 66 -2.49 3.17 6.48
C LEU A 66 -3.28 2.28 5.53
N ARG A 67 -4.60 2.33 5.65
CA ARG A 67 -5.46 1.57 4.77
C ARG A 67 -5.98 2.48 3.67
N ALA A 68 -5.65 2.14 2.43
CA ALA A 68 -6.17 2.84 1.27
C ALA A 68 -7.41 2.12 0.75
N GLU A 69 -8.50 2.84 0.62
CA GLU A 69 -9.72 2.29 0.06
C GLU A 69 -9.78 2.62 -1.42
N PHE A 70 -9.59 1.60 -2.25
CA PHE A 70 -9.59 1.75 -3.71
C PHE A 70 -10.94 1.44 -4.35
N SER A 71 -11.93 1.04 -3.57
CA SER A 71 -13.25 0.64 -4.09
C SER A 71 -13.88 1.71 -4.99
N GLY A 72 -13.88 2.96 -4.55
CA GLY A 72 -14.43 4.06 -5.34
C GLY A 72 -13.67 4.34 -6.61
N GLN A 73 -12.36 4.16 -6.61
CA GLN A 73 -11.54 4.33 -7.81
C GLN A 73 -11.77 3.20 -8.82
N ILE A 74 -11.91 1.98 -8.33
CA ILE A 74 -12.20 0.82 -9.17
C ILE A 74 -13.56 0.96 -9.82
N GLU A 75 -14.58 1.39 -9.08
CA GLU A 75 -15.91 1.64 -9.61
C GLU A 75 -15.90 2.74 -10.67
N ARG A 76 -15.18 3.82 -10.48
CA ARG A 76 -15.04 4.90 -11.45
C ARG A 76 -14.35 4.43 -12.72
N LYS A 77 -13.31 3.64 -12.61
CA LYS A 77 -12.62 3.06 -13.76
C LYS A 77 -13.51 2.08 -14.52
N ARG A 78 -14.28 1.28 -13.79
CA ARG A 78 -15.24 0.35 -14.39
C ARG A 78 -16.31 1.10 -15.19
N ALA A 79 -16.87 2.15 -14.59
CA ALA A 79 -17.86 2.98 -15.27
C ALA A 79 -17.28 3.65 -16.51
N TYR A 80 -16.04 4.14 -16.42
CA TYR A 80 -15.33 4.72 -17.55
C TYR A 80 -15.18 3.71 -18.70
N ILE A 81 -14.76 2.49 -18.40
CA ILE A 81 -14.58 1.43 -19.38
C ILE A 81 -15.92 1.11 -20.08
N LEU A 82 -16.99 0.95 -19.30
CA LEU A 82 -18.31 0.61 -19.83
C LEU A 82 -18.89 1.72 -20.71
N GLU A 83 -18.57 2.98 -20.41
CA GLU A 83 -19.10 4.12 -21.16
C GLU A 83 -18.26 4.47 -22.39
N HIS A 84 -16.93 4.50 -22.23
CA HIS A 84 -16.05 5.07 -23.27
C HIS A 84 -15.46 4.05 -24.24
N TRP A 85 -15.17 2.84 -23.80
CA TRP A 85 -14.54 1.85 -24.65
C TRP A 85 -15.38 1.42 -25.84
N PRO A 86 -16.71 1.22 -25.72
CA PRO A 86 -17.53 0.91 -26.88
C PRO A 86 -17.48 2.00 -27.94
N ARG A 87 -17.40 3.26 -27.53
CA ARG A 87 -17.29 4.40 -28.44
C ARG A 87 -15.97 4.44 -29.20
N LYS A 88 -14.93 3.81 -28.67
CA LYS A 88 -13.61 3.71 -29.29
C LYS A 88 -13.47 2.49 -30.20
N GLY A 89 -14.52 1.73 -30.38
CA GLY A 89 -14.53 0.55 -31.22
C GLY A 89 -14.02 -0.72 -30.55
N VAL A 90 -13.93 -0.73 -29.25
CA VAL A 90 -13.53 -1.94 -28.50
C VAL A 90 -14.70 -2.93 -28.53
N PRO A 91 -14.47 -4.22 -28.89
CA PRO A 91 -15.53 -5.23 -28.91
C PRO A 91 -16.25 -5.34 -27.57
N ALA A 92 -17.56 -5.56 -27.59
CA ALA A 92 -18.36 -5.65 -26.37
C ALA A 92 -17.86 -6.74 -25.40
N GLU A 93 -17.40 -7.86 -25.96
CA GLU A 93 -16.83 -8.95 -25.14
C GLU A 93 -15.61 -8.51 -24.33
N ASP A 94 -14.74 -7.71 -24.94
CA ASP A 94 -13.54 -7.21 -24.28
C ASP A 94 -13.89 -6.15 -23.23
N VAL A 95 -14.89 -5.31 -23.52
CA VAL A 95 -15.39 -4.32 -22.56
C VAL A 95 -15.95 -5.01 -21.31
N GLU A 96 -16.78 -6.02 -21.50
CA GLU A 96 -17.35 -6.78 -20.38
C GLU A 96 -16.29 -7.50 -19.56
N ARG A 97 -15.30 -8.07 -20.24
CA ARG A 97 -14.20 -8.76 -19.59
C ARG A 97 -13.35 -7.80 -18.73
N ALA A 98 -13.02 -6.63 -19.30
CA ALA A 98 -12.26 -5.61 -18.59
C ALA A 98 -13.04 -5.07 -17.38
N ALA A 99 -14.32 -4.79 -17.55
CA ALA A 99 -15.17 -4.31 -16.46
C ALA A 99 -15.34 -5.37 -15.36
N ALA A 100 -15.46 -6.64 -15.73
CA ALA A 100 -15.57 -7.75 -14.78
C ALA A 100 -14.29 -7.95 -13.98
N ALA A 101 -13.11 -7.64 -14.56
CA ALA A 101 -11.83 -7.72 -13.87
C ALA A 101 -11.66 -6.60 -12.85
N MET A 102 -12.40 -5.51 -12.95
CA MET A 102 -12.38 -4.37 -12.03
C MET A 102 -13.35 -4.63 -10.86
N VAL A 103 -13.00 -5.57 -9.99
CA VAL A 103 -13.83 -5.91 -8.83
C VAL A 103 -13.24 -5.25 -7.60
N PRO A 104 -14.03 -4.51 -6.80
CA PRO A 104 -13.55 -3.98 -5.54
C PRO A 104 -13.14 -5.10 -4.60
N THR A 105 -11.88 -5.07 -4.15
CA THR A 105 -11.40 -5.97 -3.12
C THR A 105 -11.50 -5.23 -1.80
N GLY A 106 -12.52 -5.55 -1.05
CA GLY A 106 -12.77 -4.89 0.23
C GLY A 106 -12.41 -5.72 1.41
#